data_74fda0bfacc26379664924ce22ab4d50
#
_entry.id   74fda0bfacc26379664924ce22ab4d50
#
_cell.length_a   1.000
_cell.length_b   1.000
_cell.length_c   1.000
_cell.angle_alpha   90.00
_cell.angle_beta   90.00
_cell.angle_gamma   90.00
#
_symmetry.space_group_name_H-M   'P 1'
#
loop_
_entity.id
_entity.type
_entity.pdbx_description
1 polymer ?
#
loop_
_entity_poly.entity_id
_entity_poly.type
_entity_poly.pdbx_seq_one_letter_code
_entity_poly.pdbx_strand_id
1 'polypeptide(L)'
;IGEMAPKTLAIKQAEKVTLALILPLTIFTKIFRPLILLMNVIAGWVLRPFGIKPSDDHGHGDSLSADELRLMLTASRNSGTIQESEWNLATRVLDFSHSQAKDVMIPRPDVTFVDSSLPLPEIVRLVSASGHTRFPVIRNGNPDEVIGIIHVKELVKLTGEDITPALRSVLRVPETKSTEALLRTMQRMRTHMSVVVDEYGGTAGIVTIEDIVEEIVGDIQDEFETDLPELVRDNQAAIVDARMTLVKLTRHFEITMPENDEDIETVGGWILANASQATIKPGTTVPFGGYTFTVIEVTGRRVRRVRVSTTHPGEPESNRNSADAS
;
A
#
# COMPACT_ATOMS: atom_id res chain seq x y z
N ILE A 1 -44.12 23.99 -11.28
CA ILE A 1 -43.84 24.19 -12.73
C ILE A 1 -42.80 25.29 -12.93
N GLY A 2 -42.92 26.45 -12.23
CA GLY A 2 -42.00 27.60 -12.39
C GLY A 2 -40.55 27.36 -11.98
N GLU A 3 -40.26 26.39 -11.13
CA GLU A 3 -38.91 26.05 -10.66
C GLU A 3 -38.30 24.89 -11.44
N MET A 4 -39.10 23.84 -11.70
CA MET A 4 -38.62 22.64 -12.34
C MET A 4 -38.31 22.80 -13.85
N ALA A 5 -39.09 23.59 -14.57
CA ALA A 5 -38.88 23.77 -16.00
C ALA A 5 -37.60 24.52 -16.35
N PRO A 6 -37.23 25.65 -15.67
CA PRO A 6 -35.97 26.32 -15.90
C PRO A 6 -34.76 25.45 -15.52
N LYS A 7 -34.86 24.68 -14.42
CA LYS A 7 -33.80 23.78 -13.96
C LYS A 7 -33.54 22.65 -14.95
N THR A 8 -34.60 22.04 -15.45
CA THR A 8 -34.48 20.96 -16.45
C THR A 8 -33.93 21.48 -17.79
N LEU A 9 -34.34 22.70 -18.21
CA LEU A 9 -33.80 23.34 -19.40
C LEU A 9 -32.32 23.65 -19.26
N ALA A 10 -31.90 24.20 -18.10
CA ALA A 10 -30.53 24.50 -17.80
C ALA A 10 -29.63 23.25 -17.81
N ILE A 11 -30.12 22.12 -17.29
CA ILE A 11 -29.38 20.83 -17.31
C ILE A 11 -29.30 20.25 -18.70
N LYS A 12 -30.41 20.22 -19.45
CA LYS A 12 -30.45 19.59 -20.79
C LYS A 12 -29.78 20.40 -21.90
N GLN A 13 -29.74 21.72 -21.78
CA GLN A 13 -29.14 22.62 -22.75
C GLN A 13 -28.15 23.60 -22.10
N ALA A 14 -27.30 23.09 -21.23
CA ALA A 14 -26.36 23.89 -20.42
C ALA A 14 -25.54 24.85 -21.26
N GLU A 15 -25.03 24.43 -22.40
CA GLU A 15 -24.21 25.25 -23.30
C GLU A 15 -24.97 26.46 -23.85
N LYS A 16 -26.19 26.25 -24.39
CA LYS A 16 -26.99 27.32 -24.96
C LYS A 16 -27.47 28.31 -23.90
N VAL A 17 -27.88 27.80 -22.72
CA VAL A 17 -28.32 28.63 -21.60
C VAL A 17 -27.14 29.45 -21.07
N THR A 18 -25.95 28.85 -20.94
CA THR A 18 -24.73 29.55 -20.49
C THR A 18 -24.35 30.65 -21.47
N LEU A 19 -24.32 30.36 -22.78
CA LEU A 19 -24.01 31.37 -23.81
C LEU A 19 -25.01 32.53 -23.82
N ALA A 20 -26.28 32.23 -23.61
CA ALA A 20 -27.31 33.29 -23.56
C ALA A 20 -27.21 34.17 -22.29
N LEU A 21 -26.78 33.58 -21.16
CA LEU A 21 -26.69 34.27 -19.89
C LEU A 21 -25.36 34.96 -19.64
N ILE A 22 -24.28 34.55 -20.35
CA ILE A 22 -22.92 35.08 -20.10
C ILE A 22 -22.86 36.60 -20.34
N LEU A 23 -23.53 37.08 -21.37
CA LEU A 23 -23.48 38.48 -21.73
C LEU A 23 -24.22 39.37 -20.72
N PRO A 24 -25.48 39.09 -20.32
CA PRO A 24 -26.17 39.87 -19.28
C PRO A 24 -25.49 39.74 -17.92
N LEU A 25 -24.96 38.55 -17.53
CA LEU A 25 -24.20 38.36 -16.29
C LEU A 25 -22.90 39.16 -16.29
N THR A 26 -22.19 39.21 -17.40
CA THR A 26 -20.94 39.98 -17.52
C THR A 26 -21.23 41.49 -17.37
N ILE A 27 -22.29 41.96 -17.99
CA ILE A 27 -22.71 43.38 -17.87
C ILE A 27 -23.10 43.69 -16.41
N PHE A 28 -23.89 42.83 -15.78
CA PHE A 28 -24.29 42.95 -14.40
C PHE A 28 -23.06 43.00 -13.47
N THR A 29 -22.17 42.04 -13.60
CA THR A 29 -20.94 41.98 -12.80
C THR A 29 -20.07 43.24 -12.99
N LYS A 30 -19.96 43.75 -14.22
CA LYS A 30 -19.18 44.95 -14.52
C LYS A 30 -19.79 46.23 -13.87
N ILE A 31 -21.11 46.31 -13.85
CA ILE A 31 -21.84 47.43 -13.20
C ILE A 31 -21.70 47.38 -11.68
N PHE A 32 -21.80 46.19 -11.09
CA PHE A 32 -21.74 46.01 -9.64
C PHE A 32 -20.31 45.85 -9.08
N ARG A 33 -19.28 45.70 -9.94
CA ARG A 33 -17.87 45.57 -9.52
C ARG A 33 -17.42 46.68 -8.54
N PRO A 34 -17.72 47.98 -8.73
CA PRO A 34 -17.28 48.99 -7.79
C PRO A 34 -17.98 48.86 -6.41
N LEU A 35 -19.24 48.38 -6.39
CA LEU A 35 -19.96 48.13 -5.14
C LEU A 35 -19.33 46.91 -4.40
N ILE A 36 -18.98 45.84 -5.12
CA ILE A 36 -18.32 44.66 -4.56
C ILE A 36 -16.97 45.08 -3.95
N LEU A 37 -16.17 45.88 -4.66
CA LEU A 37 -14.89 46.38 -4.16
C LEU A 37 -15.07 47.22 -2.89
N LEU A 38 -16.08 48.10 -2.85
CA LEU A 38 -16.38 48.90 -1.67
C LEU A 38 -16.73 48.00 -0.47
N MET A 39 -17.60 47.00 -0.66
CA MET A 39 -17.98 46.04 0.38
C MET A 39 -16.79 45.25 0.89
N ASN A 40 -15.89 44.80 0.01
CA ASN A 40 -14.68 44.08 0.42
C ASN A 40 -13.71 44.96 1.21
N VAL A 41 -13.55 46.23 0.85
CA VAL A 41 -12.76 47.19 1.63
C VAL A 41 -13.36 47.37 3.03
N ILE A 42 -14.67 47.55 3.13
CA ILE A 42 -15.37 47.68 4.42
C ILE A 42 -15.23 46.41 5.26
N ALA A 43 -15.45 45.23 4.65
CA ALA A 43 -15.25 43.94 5.32
C ALA A 43 -13.80 43.75 5.81
N GLY A 44 -12.81 44.12 4.99
CA GLY A 44 -11.39 44.09 5.38
C GLY A 44 -11.08 45.02 6.57
N TRP A 45 -11.71 46.18 6.64
CA TRP A 45 -11.56 47.09 7.77
C TRP A 45 -12.18 46.54 9.08
N VAL A 46 -13.32 45.87 8.98
CA VAL A 46 -13.99 45.24 10.12
C VAL A 46 -13.22 44.00 10.61
N LEU A 47 -12.60 43.21 9.71
CA LEU A 47 -11.90 41.98 10.05
C LEU A 47 -10.47 42.21 10.55
N ARG A 48 -9.82 43.33 10.20
CA ARG A 48 -8.46 43.67 10.66
C ARG A 48 -8.21 43.58 12.16
N PRO A 49 -9.07 44.11 13.03
CA PRO A 49 -8.85 44.04 14.48
C PRO A 49 -8.92 42.60 15.03
N PHE A 50 -9.55 41.68 14.32
CA PHE A 50 -9.64 40.25 14.68
C PHE A 50 -8.48 39.41 14.15
N GLY A 51 -7.49 40.04 13.47
CA GLY A 51 -6.32 39.32 12.91
C GLY A 51 -6.64 38.46 11.68
N ILE A 52 -7.86 38.52 11.16
CA ILE A 52 -8.30 37.79 10.00
C ILE A 52 -7.92 38.61 8.76
N LYS A 53 -6.96 38.15 7.96
CA LYS A 53 -6.68 38.75 6.66
C LYS A 53 -7.81 38.35 5.72
N PRO A 54 -8.49 39.32 5.05
CA PRO A 54 -9.35 38.97 3.93
C PRO A 54 -8.48 38.22 2.94
N SER A 55 -8.83 36.98 2.64
CA SER A 55 -8.19 36.23 1.54
C SER A 55 -8.45 37.03 0.28
N ASP A 56 -7.40 37.46 -0.42
CA ASP A 56 -7.44 38.04 -1.76
C ASP A 56 -7.88 37.00 -2.82
N ASP A 57 -8.87 36.19 -2.45
CA ASP A 57 -9.39 35.07 -3.23
C ASP A 57 -10.44 35.57 -4.23
N HIS A 58 -10.01 36.57 -5.02
CA HIS A 58 -10.77 37.01 -6.19
C HIS A 58 -10.11 36.50 -7.45
N GLY A 59 -10.42 35.27 -7.82
CA GLY A 59 -10.34 34.82 -9.20
C GLY A 59 -9.12 34.00 -9.64
N HIS A 60 -8.50 33.26 -8.76
CA HIS A 60 -7.66 32.13 -9.20
C HIS A 60 -8.20 30.90 -8.51
N GLY A 61 -8.63 29.94 -9.30
CA GLY A 61 -9.36 28.75 -8.91
C GLY A 61 -8.87 28.17 -7.59
N ASP A 62 -9.84 27.86 -6.72
CA ASP A 62 -9.62 27.14 -5.49
C ASP A 62 -8.57 26.08 -5.76
N SER A 63 -7.42 26.20 -5.12
CA SER A 63 -6.45 25.12 -5.13
C SER A 63 -7.14 23.96 -4.43
N LEU A 64 -7.67 23.03 -5.23
CA LEU A 64 -8.34 21.84 -4.73
C LEU A 64 -7.42 21.18 -3.70
N SER A 65 -7.91 20.98 -2.51
CA SER A 65 -7.20 20.21 -1.50
C SER A 65 -7.09 18.74 -1.93
N ALA A 66 -6.13 18.01 -1.41
CA ALA A 66 -6.00 16.59 -1.69
C ALA A 66 -7.30 15.83 -1.37
N ASP A 67 -8.00 16.25 -0.32
CA ASP A 67 -9.28 15.68 0.09
C ASP A 67 -10.41 15.96 -0.91
N GLU A 68 -10.46 17.16 -1.47
CA GLU A 68 -11.44 17.51 -2.52
C GLU A 68 -11.17 16.72 -3.81
N LEU A 69 -9.88 16.54 -4.18
CA LEU A 69 -9.51 15.66 -5.29
C LEU A 69 -9.95 14.21 -5.05
N ARG A 70 -9.80 13.67 -3.83
CA ARG A 70 -10.29 12.33 -3.47
C ARG A 70 -11.81 12.21 -3.62
N LEU A 71 -12.55 13.21 -3.16
CA LEU A 71 -14.01 13.24 -3.31
C LEU A 71 -14.42 13.24 -4.79
N MET A 72 -13.74 14.03 -5.62
CA MET A 72 -14.00 14.05 -7.07
C MET A 72 -13.67 12.70 -7.74
N LEU A 73 -12.53 12.10 -7.39
CA LEU A 73 -12.15 10.77 -7.89
C LEU A 73 -13.18 9.71 -7.48
N THR A 74 -13.64 9.75 -6.22
CA THR A 74 -14.66 8.83 -5.71
C THR A 74 -16.00 9.02 -6.41
N ALA A 75 -16.42 10.26 -6.66
CA ALA A 75 -17.63 10.55 -7.42
C ALA A 75 -17.54 10.07 -8.88
N SER A 76 -16.36 10.23 -9.50
CA SER A 76 -16.10 9.76 -10.87
C SER A 76 -16.10 8.23 -10.97
N ARG A 77 -15.56 7.52 -9.97
CA ARG A 77 -15.65 6.06 -9.86
C ARG A 77 -17.11 5.62 -9.73
N ASN A 78 -17.88 6.24 -8.84
CA ASN A 78 -19.29 5.88 -8.60
C ASN A 78 -20.18 6.15 -9.81
N SER A 79 -19.83 7.12 -10.67
CA SER A 79 -20.51 7.38 -11.94
C SER A 79 -20.05 6.47 -13.08
N GLY A 80 -19.06 5.60 -12.88
CA GLY A 80 -18.48 4.73 -13.90
C GLY A 80 -17.61 5.44 -14.93
N THR A 81 -17.19 6.70 -14.66
CA THR A 81 -16.32 7.47 -15.55
C THR A 81 -14.88 6.99 -15.50
N ILE A 82 -14.41 6.55 -14.33
CA ILE A 82 -13.09 5.96 -14.10
C ILE A 82 -13.25 4.56 -13.54
N GLN A 83 -12.33 3.66 -13.91
CA GLN A 83 -12.30 2.29 -13.44
C GLN A 83 -11.75 2.19 -12.02
N GLU A 84 -12.04 1.07 -11.35
CA GLU A 84 -11.53 0.80 -9.99
C GLU A 84 -9.99 0.83 -9.93
N SER A 85 -9.32 0.25 -10.92
CA SER A 85 -7.85 0.24 -11.03
C SER A 85 -7.26 1.66 -11.17
N GLU A 86 -7.91 2.51 -11.96
CA GLU A 86 -7.50 3.90 -12.17
C GLU A 86 -7.70 4.74 -10.91
N TRP A 87 -8.81 4.51 -10.22
CA TRP A 87 -9.09 5.15 -8.94
C TRP A 87 -8.06 4.75 -7.87
N ASN A 88 -7.76 3.45 -7.76
CA ASN A 88 -6.76 2.92 -6.83
C ASN A 88 -5.39 3.56 -7.07
N LEU A 89 -4.94 3.60 -8.34
CA LEU A 89 -3.66 4.20 -8.70
C LEU A 89 -3.62 5.69 -8.36
N ALA A 90 -4.66 6.44 -8.71
CA ALA A 90 -4.74 7.87 -8.43
C ALA A 90 -4.70 8.17 -6.92
N THR A 91 -5.42 7.38 -6.12
CA THR A 91 -5.45 7.53 -4.67
C THR A 91 -4.07 7.21 -4.06
N ARG A 92 -3.40 6.13 -4.49
CA ARG A 92 -2.04 5.78 -4.05
C ARG A 92 -1.01 6.87 -4.37
N VAL A 93 -1.11 7.50 -5.55
CA VAL A 93 -0.23 8.64 -5.90
C VAL A 93 -0.44 9.82 -4.96
N LEU A 94 -1.68 10.10 -4.55
CA LEU A 94 -1.96 11.16 -3.57
C LEU A 94 -1.39 10.81 -2.19
N ASP A 95 -1.52 9.56 -1.74
CA ASP A 95 -0.98 9.06 -0.47
C ASP A 95 0.54 9.09 -0.46
N PHE A 96 1.17 8.65 -1.56
CA PHE A 96 2.62 8.65 -1.74
C PHE A 96 3.25 10.03 -1.52
N SER A 97 2.55 11.11 -1.87
CA SER A 97 3.06 12.48 -1.68
C SER A 97 3.26 12.84 -0.21
N HIS A 98 2.58 12.15 0.70
CA HIS A 98 2.64 12.38 2.15
C HIS A 98 3.45 11.31 2.91
N SER A 99 3.85 10.21 2.24
CA SER A 99 4.59 9.12 2.87
C SER A 99 6.04 9.47 3.19
N GLN A 100 6.58 8.83 4.21
CA GLN A 100 7.95 8.97 4.67
C GLN A 100 8.71 7.64 4.53
N ALA A 101 10.04 7.69 4.62
CA ALA A 101 10.90 6.50 4.50
C ALA A 101 10.51 5.38 5.48
N LYS A 102 10.09 5.73 6.71
CA LYS A 102 9.62 4.76 7.72
C LYS A 102 8.36 3.99 7.32
N ASP A 103 7.50 4.60 6.48
CA ASP A 103 6.21 4.02 6.08
C ASP A 103 6.39 2.93 5.02
N VAL A 104 7.48 3.01 4.24
CA VAL A 104 7.79 2.11 3.12
C VAL A 104 9.00 1.21 3.38
N MET A 105 9.70 1.37 4.52
CA MET A 105 10.91 0.60 4.81
C MET A 105 10.62 -0.84 5.18
N ILE A 106 11.54 -1.73 4.84
CA ILE A 106 11.66 -3.04 5.46
C ILE A 106 12.30 -2.83 6.84
N PRO A 107 11.59 -3.13 7.95
CA PRO A 107 12.12 -2.93 9.29
C PRO A 107 13.35 -3.78 9.57
N ARG A 108 14.26 -3.27 10.43
CA ARG A 108 15.53 -3.93 10.80
C ARG A 108 15.42 -5.43 11.13
N PRO A 109 14.40 -5.92 11.87
CA PRO A 109 14.28 -7.35 12.19
C PRO A 109 14.04 -8.24 10.97
N ASP A 110 13.49 -7.68 9.89
CA ASP A 110 13.15 -8.39 8.67
C ASP A 110 14.26 -8.28 7.61
N VAL A 111 15.33 -7.52 7.88
CA VAL A 111 16.45 -7.32 6.96
C VAL A 111 17.48 -8.43 7.09
N THR A 112 17.84 -9.06 5.97
CA THR A 112 18.97 -9.98 5.93
C THR A 112 20.27 -9.21 5.71
N PHE A 113 21.09 -9.14 6.77
CA PHE A 113 22.42 -8.52 6.73
C PHE A 113 23.49 -9.54 6.37
N VAL A 114 24.52 -9.08 5.68
CA VAL A 114 25.77 -9.83 5.47
C VAL A 114 26.84 -9.28 6.40
N ASP A 115 27.41 -10.12 7.26
CA ASP A 115 28.54 -9.72 8.11
C ASP A 115 29.85 -9.83 7.32
N SER A 116 30.60 -8.75 7.27
CA SER A 116 31.90 -8.69 6.59
C SER A 116 32.99 -9.55 7.24
N SER A 117 32.79 -10.02 8.47
CA SER A 117 33.71 -10.91 9.18
C SER A 117 33.55 -12.40 8.81
N LEU A 118 32.43 -12.75 8.14
CA LEU A 118 32.17 -14.13 7.71
C LEU A 118 33.04 -14.53 6.52
N PRO A 119 33.47 -15.81 6.46
CA PRO A 119 34.12 -16.36 5.27
C PRO A 119 33.22 -16.29 4.03
N LEU A 120 33.80 -16.01 2.85
CA LEU A 120 33.07 -15.91 1.60
C LEU A 120 32.13 -17.09 1.32
N PRO A 121 32.48 -18.38 1.57
CA PRO A 121 31.56 -19.50 1.37
C PRO A 121 30.30 -19.42 2.23
N GLU A 122 30.39 -18.89 3.44
CA GLU A 122 29.22 -18.72 4.33
C GLU A 122 28.34 -17.56 3.84
N ILE A 123 28.95 -16.47 3.42
CA ILE A 123 28.21 -15.35 2.78
C ILE A 123 27.45 -15.83 1.55
N VAL A 124 28.10 -16.60 0.66
CA VAL A 124 27.46 -17.13 -0.54
C VAL A 124 26.28 -18.05 -0.19
N ARG A 125 26.44 -18.89 0.85
CA ARG A 125 25.35 -19.78 1.30
C ARG A 125 24.16 -18.96 1.83
N LEU A 126 24.41 -17.97 2.68
CA LEU A 126 23.38 -17.08 3.24
C LEU A 126 22.62 -16.34 2.12
N VAL A 127 23.35 -15.74 1.20
CA VAL A 127 22.81 -14.97 0.08
C VAL A 127 21.98 -15.87 -0.85
N SER A 128 22.49 -17.08 -1.17
CA SER A 128 21.79 -18.04 -2.03
C SER A 128 20.50 -18.57 -1.40
N ALA A 129 20.46 -18.71 -0.07
CA ALA A 129 19.28 -19.18 0.65
C ALA A 129 18.18 -18.11 0.77
N SER A 130 18.54 -16.82 0.78
CA SER A 130 17.60 -15.73 0.99
C SER A 130 16.80 -15.34 -0.25
N GLY A 131 17.31 -15.62 -1.46
CA GLY A 131 16.66 -15.23 -2.73
C GLY A 131 16.74 -13.74 -3.08
N HIS A 132 17.34 -12.90 -2.23
CA HIS A 132 17.49 -11.47 -2.51
C HIS A 132 18.65 -11.15 -3.42
N THR A 133 18.59 -10.00 -4.07
CA THR A 133 19.62 -9.57 -5.04
C THR A 133 20.69 -8.66 -4.41
N ARG A 134 20.33 -7.89 -3.39
CA ARG A 134 21.19 -6.90 -2.73
C ARG A 134 21.10 -7.07 -1.23
N PHE A 135 22.24 -6.88 -0.56
CA PHE A 135 22.35 -7.03 0.89
C PHE A 135 23.11 -5.88 1.50
N PRO A 136 22.62 -5.30 2.61
CA PRO A 136 23.43 -4.40 3.42
C PRO A 136 24.52 -5.22 4.13
N VAL A 137 25.75 -4.69 4.13
CA VAL A 137 26.91 -5.32 4.74
C VAL A 137 27.24 -4.61 6.04
N ILE A 138 27.32 -5.37 7.12
CA ILE A 138 27.60 -4.89 8.46
C ILE A 138 29.01 -5.27 8.92
N ARG A 139 29.50 -4.59 9.93
CA ARG A 139 30.79 -4.89 10.54
C ARG A 139 30.59 -5.59 11.89
N ASN A 140 31.30 -6.73 12.06
CA ASN A 140 31.37 -7.47 13.33
C ASN A 140 30.00 -7.79 13.94
N GLY A 141 29.02 -8.18 13.12
CA GLY A 141 27.69 -8.54 13.59
C GLY A 141 26.83 -7.36 14.08
N ASN A 142 27.30 -6.11 13.93
CA ASN A 142 26.56 -4.94 14.39
C ASN A 142 25.68 -4.36 13.28
N PRO A 143 24.34 -4.52 13.32
CA PRO A 143 23.42 -3.97 12.31
C PRO A 143 23.42 -2.44 12.23
N ASP A 144 23.88 -1.74 13.25
CA ASP A 144 23.97 -0.28 13.23
C ASP A 144 25.17 0.22 12.45
N GLU A 145 26.16 -0.65 12.22
CA GLU A 145 27.37 -0.34 11.48
C GLU A 145 27.32 -0.91 10.05
N VAL A 146 26.40 -0.41 9.24
CA VAL A 146 26.32 -0.78 7.81
C VAL A 146 27.46 -0.10 7.07
N ILE A 147 28.43 -0.85 6.54
CA ILE A 147 29.61 -0.35 5.83
C ILE A 147 29.40 -0.20 4.32
N GLY A 148 28.36 -0.85 3.76
CA GLY A 148 28.09 -0.78 2.33
C GLY A 148 26.95 -1.70 1.93
N ILE A 149 26.75 -1.81 0.61
CA ILE A 149 25.81 -2.72 0.00
C ILE A 149 26.58 -3.65 -0.94
N ILE A 150 26.21 -4.92 -0.97
CA ILE A 150 26.76 -5.90 -1.89
C ILE A 150 25.65 -6.42 -2.83
N HIS A 151 25.98 -6.57 -4.11
CA HIS A 151 25.10 -7.19 -5.10
C HIS A 151 25.55 -8.64 -5.33
N VAL A 152 24.63 -9.60 -5.34
CA VAL A 152 24.93 -11.04 -5.55
C VAL A 152 25.83 -11.29 -6.75
N LYS A 153 25.61 -10.61 -7.87
CA LYS A 153 26.44 -10.71 -9.08
C LYS A 153 27.91 -10.32 -8.87
N GLU A 154 28.20 -9.45 -7.91
CA GLU A 154 29.57 -9.05 -7.61
C GLU A 154 30.29 -10.12 -6.77
N LEU A 155 29.56 -10.80 -5.88
CA LEU A 155 30.11 -11.95 -5.12
C LEU A 155 30.62 -13.05 -6.02
N VAL A 156 29.90 -13.36 -7.09
CA VAL A 156 30.30 -14.43 -8.03
C VAL A 156 31.61 -14.11 -8.78
N LYS A 157 31.97 -12.83 -8.87
CA LYS A 157 33.20 -12.37 -9.55
C LYS A 157 34.43 -12.38 -8.64
N LEU A 158 34.23 -12.55 -7.33
CA LEU A 158 35.33 -12.55 -6.38
C LEU A 158 36.17 -13.82 -6.54
N THR A 159 37.48 -13.66 -6.63
CA THR A 159 38.44 -14.75 -6.69
C THR A 159 39.17 -15.00 -5.39
N GLY A 160 38.95 -14.17 -4.36
CA GLY A 160 39.54 -14.26 -3.03
C GLY A 160 38.50 -14.15 -1.93
N GLU A 161 38.94 -14.21 -0.67
CA GLU A 161 38.04 -14.13 0.50
C GLU A 161 37.61 -12.70 0.86
N ASP A 162 38.29 -11.69 0.34
CA ASP A 162 37.98 -10.28 0.61
C ASP A 162 36.79 -9.81 -0.21
N ILE A 163 35.72 -9.38 0.48
CA ILE A 163 34.50 -8.84 -0.13
C ILE A 163 34.58 -7.35 -0.42
N THR A 164 35.62 -6.65 0.05
CA THR A 164 35.80 -5.19 -0.11
C THR A 164 35.66 -4.71 -1.55
N PRO A 165 36.19 -5.41 -2.57
CA PRO A 165 36.05 -5.00 -3.98
C PRO A 165 34.61 -5.02 -4.50
N ALA A 166 33.72 -5.80 -3.87
CA ALA A 166 32.30 -5.89 -4.24
C ALA A 166 31.41 -4.92 -3.48
N LEU A 167 31.95 -4.22 -2.47
CA LEU A 167 31.19 -3.22 -1.68
C LEU A 167 30.90 -1.97 -2.48
N ARG A 168 29.67 -1.53 -2.41
CA ARG A 168 29.19 -0.23 -2.93
C ARG A 168 28.84 0.68 -1.76
N SER A 169 29.04 1.99 -1.94
CA SER A 169 28.63 2.98 -0.94
C SER A 169 27.13 2.91 -0.69
N VAL A 170 26.72 3.08 0.56
CA VAL A 170 25.33 3.07 0.99
C VAL A 170 24.81 4.50 1.17
N LEU A 171 23.62 4.77 0.66
CA LEU A 171 22.87 5.98 0.96
C LEU A 171 22.18 5.80 2.31
N ARG A 172 22.44 6.72 3.26
CA ARG A 172 21.75 6.76 4.56
C ARG A 172 20.76 7.90 4.58
N VAL A 173 19.56 7.66 5.06
CA VAL A 173 18.49 8.65 5.14
C VAL A 173 17.75 8.55 6.46
N PRO A 174 17.26 9.66 7.03
CA PRO A 174 16.44 9.61 8.23
C PRO A 174 15.05 9.03 7.92
N GLU A 175 14.39 8.45 8.94
CA GLU A 175 13.03 7.91 8.88
C GLU A 175 12.01 8.93 8.36
N THR A 176 12.16 10.19 8.71
CA THR A 176 11.27 11.30 8.36
C THR A 176 11.44 11.82 6.93
N LYS A 177 12.38 11.27 6.16
CA LYS A 177 12.60 11.71 4.78
C LYS A 177 11.39 11.36 3.92
N SER A 178 10.84 12.35 3.20
CA SER A 178 9.76 12.12 2.22
C SER A 178 10.17 11.04 1.21
N THR A 179 9.27 10.08 0.96
CA THR A 179 9.47 8.98 0.02
C THR A 179 9.73 9.47 -1.41
N GLU A 180 9.05 10.55 -1.83
CA GLU A 180 9.30 11.20 -3.11
C GLU A 180 10.73 11.75 -3.21
N ALA A 181 11.19 12.47 -2.18
CA ALA A 181 12.54 13.03 -2.16
C ALA A 181 13.61 11.92 -2.06
N LEU A 182 13.29 10.81 -1.40
CA LEU A 182 14.14 9.63 -1.34
C LEU A 182 14.29 9.00 -2.73
N LEU A 183 13.18 8.74 -3.42
CA LEU A 183 13.17 8.19 -4.78
C LEU A 183 14.03 9.03 -5.73
N ARG A 184 13.82 10.35 -5.76
CA ARG A 184 14.62 11.28 -6.58
C ARG A 184 16.13 11.24 -6.24
N THR A 185 16.44 11.06 -4.95
CA THR A 185 17.85 10.96 -4.49
C THR A 185 18.47 9.65 -4.95
N MET A 186 17.75 8.51 -4.79
CA MET A 186 18.20 7.19 -5.21
C MET A 186 18.42 7.13 -6.73
N GLN A 187 17.51 7.69 -7.52
CA GLN A 187 17.65 7.78 -8.98
C GLN A 187 18.88 8.59 -9.39
N ARG A 188 19.09 9.75 -8.77
CA ARG A 188 20.25 10.62 -9.05
C ARG A 188 21.58 9.94 -8.71
N MET A 189 21.60 9.23 -7.58
CA MET A 189 22.78 8.48 -7.12
C MET A 189 22.93 7.12 -7.80
N ARG A 190 21.95 6.69 -8.60
CA ARG A 190 21.90 5.38 -9.25
C ARG A 190 22.06 4.23 -8.25
N THR A 191 21.45 4.39 -7.07
CA THR A 191 21.41 3.35 -6.05
C THR A 191 20.00 2.77 -5.96
N HIS A 192 19.91 1.46 -5.77
CA HIS A 192 18.64 0.74 -5.67
C HIS A 192 18.23 0.44 -4.23
N MET A 193 19.10 0.70 -3.25
CA MET A 193 18.86 0.47 -1.85
C MET A 193 19.43 1.61 -1.02
N SER A 194 18.72 2.00 0.03
CA SER A 194 19.16 2.95 1.04
C SER A 194 18.96 2.34 2.43
N VAL A 195 19.76 2.78 3.39
CA VAL A 195 19.61 2.46 4.81
C VAL A 195 18.87 3.60 5.48
N VAL A 196 17.80 3.26 6.19
CA VAL A 196 17.04 4.21 7.01
C VAL A 196 17.63 4.23 8.41
N VAL A 197 17.86 5.42 8.93
CA VAL A 197 18.45 5.61 10.26
C VAL A 197 17.49 6.33 11.19
N ASP A 198 17.47 5.90 12.44
CA ASP A 198 16.71 6.52 13.52
C ASP A 198 17.36 7.82 14.04
N GLU A 199 16.76 8.45 15.04
CA GLU A 199 17.24 9.70 15.66
C GLU A 199 18.57 9.54 16.41
N TYR A 200 18.93 8.31 16.74
CA TYR A 200 20.17 7.96 17.45
C TYR A 200 21.31 7.55 16.52
N GLY A 201 21.00 7.49 15.20
CA GLY A 201 21.95 7.06 14.18
C GLY A 201 22.03 5.54 13.99
N GLY A 202 21.17 4.77 14.68
CA GLY A 202 21.01 3.33 14.50
C GLY A 202 20.29 3.00 13.19
N THR A 203 20.42 1.76 12.74
CA THR A 203 19.70 1.29 11.56
C THR A 203 18.27 0.92 11.92
N ALA A 204 17.28 1.67 11.42
CA ALA A 204 15.87 1.40 11.57
C ALA A 204 15.38 0.36 10.55
N GLY A 205 15.94 0.39 9.33
CA GLY A 205 15.57 -0.51 8.25
C GLY A 205 16.27 -0.19 6.93
N ILE A 206 15.73 -0.73 5.86
CA ILE A 206 16.18 -0.43 4.49
C ILE A 206 14.99 -0.07 3.61
N VAL A 207 15.25 0.69 2.54
CA VAL A 207 14.26 0.96 1.48
C VAL A 207 14.91 0.65 0.15
N THR A 208 14.19 -0.09 -0.71
CA THR A 208 14.58 -0.30 -2.10
C THR A 208 13.75 0.56 -3.05
N ILE A 209 14.19 0.74 -4.30
CA ILE A 209 13.38 1.43 -5.32
C ILE A 209 12.11 0.62 -5.60
N GLU A 210 12.23 -0.69 -5.56
CA GLU A 210 11.16 -1.64 -5.75
C GLU A 210 10.03 -1.40 -4.72
N ASP A 211 10.33 -1.25 -3.42
CA ASP A 211 9.36 -0.95 -2.36
C ASP A 211 8.64 0.40 -2.60
N ILE A 212 9.40 1.41 -3.02
CA ILE A 212 8.83 2.73 -3.33
C ILE A 212 7.88 2.67 -4.53
N VAL A 213 8.22 1.91 -5.56
CA VAL A 213 7.37 1.74 -6.74
C VAL A 213 6.14 0.93 -6.40
N GLU A 214 6.27 -0.09 -5.56
CA GLU A 214 5.14 -0.89 -5.07
C GLU A 214 4.11 -0.03 -4.33
N GLU A 215 4.53 0.97 -3.55
CA GLU A 215 3.62 1.90 -2.87
C GLU A 215 2.74 2.68 -3.86
N ILE A 216 3.28 3.03 -5.04
CA ILE A 216 2.55 3.77 -6.07
C ILE A 216 1.67 2.84 -6.92
N VAL A 217 2.27 1.76 -7.44
CA VAL A 217 1.63 0.88 -8.42
C VAL A 217 0.73 -0.16 -7.73
N GLY A 218 1.05 -0.50 -6.48
CA GLY A 218 0.52 -1.64 -5.77
C GLY A 218 1.23 -2.93 -6.14
N ASP A 219 0.75 -4.05 -5.60
CA ASP A 219 1.25 -5.36 -6.02
C ASP A 219 1.15 -5.42 -7.56
N ILE A 220 2.32 -5.40 -8.22
CA ILE A 220 2.38 -5.65 -9.66
C ILE A 220 1.98 -7.11 -9.80
N GLN A 221 0.75 -7.35 -10.27
CA GLN A 221 0.34 -8.70 -10.64
C GLN A 221 1.30 -9.15 -11.74
N ASP A 222 2.08 -10.19 -11.45
CA ASP A 222 2.95 -10.80 -12.45
C ASP A 222 2.05 -11.33 -13.59
N GLU A 223 2.43 -11.11 -14.83
CA GLU A 223 1.66 -11.58 -16.01
C GLU A 223 1.46 -13.11 -15.97
N PHE A 224 2.17 -13.80 -15.09
CA PHE A 224 2.04 -15.23 -14.79
C PHE A 224 1.19 -15.56 -13.56
N GLU A 225 0.76 -14.57 -12.76
CA GLU A 225 -0.30 -14.77 -11.76
C GLU A 225 -1.63 -14.86 -12.52
N THR A 226 -1.95 -16.05 -12.98
CA THR A 226 -3.29 -16.39 -13.41
C THR A 226 -4.24 -15.92 -12.32
N ASP A 227 -5.23 -15.08 -12.67
CA ASP A 227 -6.36 -14.74 -11.82
C ASP A 227 -7.05 -16.06 -11.43
N LEU A 228 -6.53 -16.70 -10.39
CA LEU A 228 -7.23 -17.80 -9.78
C LEU A 228 -8.47 -17.18 -9.13
N PRO A 229 -9.65 -17.72 -9.41
CA PRO A 229 -10.88 -17.18 -8.87
C PRO A 229 -10.77 -17.02 -7.36
N GLU A 230 -11.37 -15.96 -6.80
CA GLU A 230 -11.36 -15.64 -5.36
C GLU A 230 -11.63 -16.87 -4.47
N LEU A 231 -12.25 -17.89 -5.06
CA LEU A 231 -12.59 -19.16 -4.39
C LEU A 231 -12.49 -20.32 -5.40
N VAL A 232 -11.59 -21.27 -5.11
CA VAL A 232 -11.47 -22.55 -5.85
C VAL A 232 -11.90 -23.67 -4.92
N ARG A 233 -12.93 -24.42 -5.29
CA ARG A 233 -13.38 -25.59 -4.54
C ARG A 233 -12.51 -26.80 -4.93
N ASP A 234 -11.96 -27.47 -3.91
CA ASP A 234 -11.19 -28.71 -4.04
C ASP A 234 -11.79 -29.77 -3.10
N ASN A 235 -12.61 -30.65 -3.65
CA ASN A 235 -13.34 -31.73 -2.97
C ASN A 235 -14.08 -31.31 -1.68
N GLN A 236 -13.43 -31.38 -0.52
CA GLN A 236 -13.99 -31.02 0.79
C GLN A 236 -13.36 -29.75 1.37
N ALA A 237 -12.55 -29.05 0.60
CA ALA A 237 -11.89 -27.81 0.97
C ALA A 237 -12.10 -26.75 -0.12
N ALA A 238 -11.94 -25.51 0.26
CA ALA A 238 -11.87 -24.41 -0.70
C ALA A 238 -10.58 -23.61 -0.48
N ILE A 239 -9.94 -23.20 -1.55
CA ILE A 239 -8.83 -22.26 -1.51
C ILE A 239 -9.39 -20.88 -1.76
N VAL A 240 -9.13 -19.96 -0.82
CA VAL A 240 -9.66 -18.59 -0.83
C VAL A 240 -8.49 -17.62 -0.93
N ASP A 241 -8.64 -16.59 -1.76
CA ASP A 241 -7.72 -15.45 -1.73
C ASP A 241 -7.89 -14.70 -0.41
N ALA A 242 -6.78 -14.42 0.28
CA ALA A 242 -6.83 -13.75 1.58
C ALA A 242 -7.32 -12.30 1.51
N ARG A 243 -7.37 -11.70 0.32
CA ARG A 243 -7.98 -10.39 0.06
C ARG A 243 -9.50 -10.42 0.01
N MET A 244 -10.11 -11.62 -0.07
CA MET A 244 -11.57 -11.76 -0.03
C MET A 244 -12.11 -11.10 1.24
N THR A 245 -13.19 -10.32 1.09
CA THR A 245 -13.84 -9.68 2.24
C THR A 245 -14.56 -10.71 3.11
N LEU A 246 -14.61 -10.46 4.42
CA LEU A 246 -15.30 -11.32 5.37
C LEU A 246 -16.79 -11.47 5.03
N VAL A 247 -17.41 -10.42 4.49
CA VAL A 247 -18.81 -10.44 4.01
C VAL A 247 -19.01 -11.46 2.87
N LYS A 248 -18.08 -11.53 1.91
CA LYS A 248 -18.13 -12.53 0.84
C LYS A 248 -17.90 -13.93 1.39
N LEU A 249 -16.93 -14.10 2.28
CA LEU A 249 -16.64 -15.37 2.93
C LEU A 249 -17.88 -15.90 3.69
N THR A 250 -18.50 -15.07 4.51
CA THR A 250 -19.75 -15.39 5.25
C THR A 250 -20.83 -15.91 4.32
N ARG A 251 -21.00 -15.27 3.17
CA ARG A 251 -22.01 -15.64 2.18
C ARG A 251 -21.72 -16.99 1.49
N HIS A 252 -20.43 -17.33 1.32
CA HIS A 252 -20.03 -18.57 0.64
C HIS A 252 -20.01 -19.80 1.55
N PHE A 253 -19.72 -19.62 2.83
CA PHE A 253 -19.55 -20.72 3.80
C PHE A 253 -20.65 -20.77 4.86
N GLU A 254 -21.62 -19.86 4.82
CA GLU A 254 -22.72 -19.74 5.79
C GLU A 254 -22.20 -19.61 7.26
N ILE A 255 -21.03 -18.99 7.43
CA ILE A 255 -20.39 -18.76 8.72
C ILE A 255 -20.75 -17.34 9.18
N THR A 256 -21.26 -17.20 10.39
CA THR A 256 -21.39 -15.88 11.01
C THR A 256 -20.05 -15.52 11.64
N MET A 257 -19.32 -14.60 11.00
CA MET A 257 -18.06 -14.07 11.56
C MET A 257 -18.38 -13.23 12.80
N PRO A 258 -17.55 -13.26 13.86
CA PRO A 258 -17.75 -12.40 15.01
C PRO A 258 -17.72 -10.93 14.55
N GLU A 259 -18.56 -10.10 15.17
CA GLU A 259 -18.43 -8.64 15.07
C GLU A 259 -17.09 -8.27 15.72
N ASN A 260 -16.02 -8.34 14.96
CA ASN A 260 -14.71 -7.89 15.38
C ASN A 260 -14.51 -6.46 14.91
N ASP A 261 -13.64 -5.75 15.63
CA ASP A 261 -13.20 -4.38 15.43
C ASP A 261 -13.43 -3.85 14.01
N GLU A 262 -14.00 -2.67 13.92
CA GLU A 262 -14.43 -1.98 12.70
C GLU A 262 -13.36 -1.89 11.59
N ASP A 263 -12.11 -2.29 11.89
CA ASP A 263 -10.94 -2.18 11.01
C ASP A 263 -10.56 -3.46 10.24
N ILE A 264 -11.23 -4.62 10.48
CA ILE A 264 -10.86 -5.90 9.83
C ILE A 264 -11.85 -6.28 8.74
N GLU A 265 -11.51 -5.99 7.49
CA GLU A 265 -12.38 -6.24 6.35
C GLU A 265 -12.10 -7.54 5.58
N THR A 266 -10.87 -8.10 5.68
CA THR A 266 -10.42 -9.21 4.83
C THR A 266 -10.11 -10.49 5.60
N VAL A 267 -10.16 -11.64 4.91
CA VAL A 267 -9.80 -12.96 5.46
C VAL A 267 -8.36 -12.97 5.98
N GLY A 268 -7.44 -12.36 5.24
CA GLY A 268 -6.03 -12.27 5.65
C GLY A 268 -5.85 -11.45 6.92
N GLY A 269 -6.50 -10.30 7.02
CA GLY A 269 -6.51 -9.46 8.22
C GLY A 269 -7.10 -10.19 9.43
N TRP A 270 -8.20 -10.93 9.22
CA TRP A 270 -8.83 -11.70 10.28
C TRP A 270 -7.91 -12.84 10.80
N ILE A 271 -7.21 -13.54 9.90
CA ILE A 271 -6.24 -14.57 10.30
C ILE A 271 -5.08 -13.95 11.08
N LEU A 272 -4.56 -12.80 10.65
CA LEU A 272 -3.50 -12.07 11.37
C LEU A 272 -3.92 -11.72 12.80
N ALA A 273 -5.15 -11.28 13.00
CA ALA A 273 -5.68 -10.90 14.31
C ALA A 273 -5.97 -12.11 15.23
N ASN A 274 -6.34 -13.27 14.67
CA ASN A 274 -6.78 -14.43 15.43
C ASN A 274 -5.77 -15.58 15.49
N ALA A 275 -4.63 -15.49 14.80
CA ALA A 275 -3.58 -16.48 14.88
C ALA A 275 -2.84 -16.39 16.22
N SER A 276 -2.69 -17.52 16.89
CA SER A 276 -1.99 -17.61 18.18
C SER A 276 -0.47 -17.42 18.09
N GLN A 277 0.06 -17.21 16.89
CA GLN A 277 1.49 -17.08 16.62
C GLN A 277 1.83 -15.65 16.19
N ALA A 278 2.90 -15.10 16.76
CA ALA A 278 3.41 -13.77 16.40
C ALA A 278 3.91 -13.67 14.94
N THR A 279 4.25 -14.81 14.33
CA THR A 279 4.71 -14.88 12.92
C THR A 279 3.88 -15.91 12.18
N ILE A 280 3.16 -15.47 11.15
CA ILE A 280 2.35 -16.36 10.31
C ILE A 280 3.23 -16.99 9.25
N LYS A 281 3.15 -18.32 9.15
CA LYS A 281 3.86 -19.14 8.16
C LYS A 281 2.88 -20.04 7.41
N PRO A 282 3.24 -20.54 6.21
CA PRO A 282 2.47 -21.59 5.58
C PRO A 282 2.29 -22.77 6.57
N GLY A 283 1.06 -23.28 6.68
CA GLY A 283 0.66 -24.28 7.66
C GLY A 283 0.06 -23.72 8.96
N THR A 284 0.09 -22.41 9.21
CA THR A 284 -0.63 -21.81 10.35
C THR A 284 -2.13 -22.04 10.20
N THR A 285 -2.79 -22.52 11.28
CA THR A 285 -4.21 -22.85 11.29
C THR A 285 -4.98 -22.01 12.30
N VAL A 286 -6.17 -21.55 11.91
CA VAL A 286 -7.12 -20.83 12.76
C VAL A 286 -8.48 -21.54 12.67
N PRO A 287 -8.94 -22.23 13.72
CA PRO A 287 -10.27 -22.86 13.72
C PRO A 287 -11.35 -21.83 14.03
N PHE A 288 -12.43 -21.83 13.26
CA PHE A 288 -13.58 -20.96 13.50
C PHE A 288 -14.86 -21.45 12.80
N GLY A 289 -16.01 -21.38 13.49
CA GLY A 289 -17.34 -21.63 12.91
C GLY A 289 -17.53 -23.02 12.31
N GLY A 290 -16.87 -24.07 12.83
CA GLY A 290 -16.91 -25.42 12.27
C GLY A 290 -15.99 -25.62 11.05
N TYR A 291 -15.12 -24.66 10.76
CA TYR A 291 -14.11 -24.72 9.71
C TYR A 291 -12.71 -24.49 10.28
N THR A 292 -11.72 -25.00 9.56
CA THR A 292 -10.31 -24.76 9.83
C THR A 292 -9.72 -23.96 8.66
N PHE A 293 -9.20 -22.78 8.97
CA PHE A 293 -8.51 -21.89 8.04
C PHE A 293 -7.01 -22.18 8.11
N THR A 294 -6.45 -22.74 7.04
CA THR A 294 -5.03 -23.08 6.98
C THR A 294 -4.34 -22.15 5.98
N VAL A 295 -3.34 -21.42 6.43
CA VAL A 295 -2.52 -20.57 5.56
C VAL A 295 -1.72 -21.45 4.61
N ILE A 296 -1.90 -21.27 3.29
CA ILE A 296 -1.15 -22.00 2.27
C ILE A 296 0.05 -21.19 1.80
N GLU A 297 -0.14 -19.90 1.60
CA GLU A 297 0.85 -19.03 0.99
C GLU A 297 0.94 -17.70 1.73
N VAL A 298 2.19 -17.26 1.96
CA VAL A 298 2.52 -15.96 2.58
C VAL A 298 3.56 -15.28 1.70
N THR A 299 3.36 -14.00 1.42
CA THR A 299 4.35 -13.16 0.74
C THR A 299 4.74 -12.02 1.68
N GLY A 300 6.01 -12.01 2.11
CA GLY A 300 6.47 -11.11 3.17
C GLY A 300 5.68 -11.32 4.46
N ARG A 301 4.94 -10.31 4.90
CA ARG A 301 4.08 -10.35 6.11
C ARG A 301 2.60 -10.54 5.78
N ARG A 302 2.23 -10.67 4.50
CA ARG A 302 0.83 -10.77 4.05
C ARG A 302 0.46 -12.21 3.73
N VAL A 303 -0.68 -12.67 4.25
CA VAL A 303 -1.29 -13.93 3.85
C VAL A 303 -1.86 -13.77 2.44
N ARG A 304 -1.50 -14.66 1.53
CA ARG A 304 -1.97 -14.67 0.14
C ARG A 304 -3.12 -15.64 -0.08
N ARG A 305 -2.97 -16.86 0.42
CA ARG A 305 -3.95 -17.94 0.21
C ARG A 305 -4.23 -18.71 1.47
N VAL A 306 -5.48 -19.07 1.61
CA VAL A 306 -6.01 -19.78 2.77
C VAL A 306 -6.84 -20.96 2.28
N ARG A 307 -6.57 -22.13 2.81
CA ARG A 307 -7.43 -23.31 2.65
C ARG A 307 -8.48 -23.30 3.76
N VAL A 308 -9.74 -23.36 3.38
CA VAL A 308 -10.88 -23.49 4.28
C VAL A 308 -11.40 -24.91 4.15
N SER A 309 -11.34 -25.68 5.23
CA SER A 309 -11.83 -27.06 5.30
C SER A 309 -12.78 -27.22 6.47
N THR A 310 -13.78 -28.09 6.34
CA THR A 310 -14.69 -28.40 7.44
C THR A 310 -13.94 -29.12 8.57
N THR A 311 -14.16 -28.68 9.80
CA THR A 311 -13.66 -29.37 10.99
C THR A 311 -14.55 -30.57 11.27
N HIS A 312 -14.46 -31.63 10.44
CA HIS A 312 -15.02 -32.91 10.88
C HIS A 312 -13.99 -33.58 11.82
N PRO A 313 -14.38 -34.10 13.00
CA PRO A 313 -13.55 -34.99 13.77
C PRO A 313 -13.37 -36.24 12.90
N GLY A 314 -12.25 -36.33 12.19
CA GLY A 314 -11.87 -37.49 11.42
C GLY A 314 -11.74 -38.67 12.38
N GLU A 315 -12.52 -39.72 12.16
CA GLU A 315 -12.17 -41.05 12.62
C GLU A 315 -10.74 -41.37 12.16
N PRO A 316 -9.87 -41.87 13.04
CA PRO A 316 -8.55 -42.32 12.64
C PRO A 316 -8.72 -43.47 11.65
N GLU A 317 -8.11 -43.38 10.48
CA GLU A 317 -7.85 -44.50 9.56
C GLU A 317 -6.98 -45.54 10.28
N SER A 318 -7.61 -46.39 11.10
CA SER A 318 -7.01 -47.63 11.55
C SER A 318 -8.02 -48.76 11.35
N ASN A 319 -7.68 -49.64 10.41
CA ASN A 319 -8.29 -50.97 10.19
C ASN A 319 -9.13 -51.11 8.91
N ARG A 320 -8.47 -51.03 7.76
CA ARG A 320 -8.88 -51.83 6.61
C ARG A 320 -7.69 -52.62 6.10
N ASN A 321 -7.23 -53.60 6.86
CA ASN A 321 -6.40 -54.70 6.33
C ASN A 321 -6.36 -55.84 7.34
N SER A 322 -7.47 -56.60 7.44
CA SER A 322 -7.42 -57.97 7.96
C SER A 322 -8.81 -58.61 7.85
N ALA A 323 -9.27 -58.89 6.63
CA ALA A 323 -10.31 -59.90 6.40
C ALA A 323 -10.31 -60.30 4.92
N ASP A 324 -9.26 -60.99 4.52
CA ASP A 324 -9.28 -61.94 3.39
C ASP A 324 -8.05 -62.86 3.50
N ALA A 325 -8.15 -63.80 4.44
CA ALA A 325 -7.38 -65.02 4.45
C ALA A 325 -8.07 -66.01 5.41
N SER A 326 -9.10 -66.71 4.92
CA SER A 326 -9.46 -68.06 5.30
C SER A 326 -10.46 -68.63 4.30
#